data_507909a627d391b652838859c759797c
#
_entry.id   507909a627d391b652838859c759797c
#
_cell.length_a   1.000
_cell.length_b   1.000
_cell.length_c   1.000
_cell.angle_alpha   90.00
_cell.angle_beta   90.00
_cell.angle_gamma   90.00
#
_symmetry.space_group_name_H-M   'P 1'
#
loop_
_entity.id
_entity.type
_entity.pdbx_description
1 polymer ?
#
loop_
_entity_poly.entity_id
_entity_poly.type
_entity_poly.pdbx_seq_one_letter_code
_entity_poly.pdbx_strand_id
1 'polypeptide(L)'
;MISKSSVKTTKVSNADDVEIKYGHIIQVLTDWIDTTILVSIDGRGMAKSTVIQARRSARCVEEMPGGAFAFVANTYSNLEDNIMPAVQKGWQLMGLIEGVHYVKDTRPPESWRRKCSVIVDDYKHVYSFWNGCVIFMGSLDNPSLLAGKSVIHLFYDEAKYDKEMKVNRAMPILRGDAITYGHSHLFLGITITTDMPDIDENEYDWFFRYVKQMDPERIIKIVQAASVRNDLIISLLREQRKNRPSPLKLKRLKRDIEYYDRALLKLRKGQTFFLNASSFANVEILTIEYLKRLYNGTLELHEFKKSVVGMRPGLRRDLRFYVLFGEGHKYYNGTMSGEAAYSSRELRYLHHDKTIEGGMDFGNMLSLVIGQPDGAYYRVHKNFFEIPPGWFREIADQFLSFFQNHEYKELDLYYDRAGNNFEKQKEDYAGKIKDAIEKDGSGNRTGWIVNLKSRKQAVIRQDAEYDFMQEIMGGTNNNLPILLVDAVNCKEMVSSVEKAKAEIKYRGNSKVVFKVKKSEKLAPKKLPMLSTNFSDAFKYLLMRPGWIALVRGKRTLQADSFVDQWIENRHKR
;
A
#
# COMPACT_ATOMS: atom_id res chain seq x y z
N MET A 1 21.50 21.07 -14.71
CA MET A 1 21.56 22.10 -13.65
C MET A 1 20.19 22.14 -12.98
N ILE A 2 20.05 21.51 -11.79
CA ILE A 2 18.81 21.54 -11.00
C ILE A 2 18.85 22.86 -10.22
N SER A 3 17.89 23.74 -10.49
CA SER A 3 17.79 25.04 -9.83
C SER A 3 17.61 24.83 -8.32
N LYS A 4 18.47 25.40 -7.51
CA LYS A 4 18.34 25.46 -6.05
C LYS A 4 17.05 26.24 -5.73
N SER A 5 15.97 25.53 -5.38
CA SER A 5 14.73 26.17 -4.93
C SER A 5 14.89 26.54 -3.46
N SER A 6 14.92 27.84 -3.17
CA SER A 6 14.97 28.36 -1.80
C SER A 6 13.57 28.50 -1.21
N VAL A 7 13.27 27.82 -0.11
CA VAL A 7 12.07 28.06 0.68
C VAL A 7 12.36 29.11 1.72
N LYS A 8 11.61 30.21 1.69
CA LYS A 8 11.65 31.25 2.71
C LYS A 8 10.49 31.06 3.66
N THR A 9 10.77 30.72 4.91
CA THR A 9 9.82 30.85 6.01
C THR A 9 9.96 32.25 6.62
N THR A 10 8.93 33.05 6.52
CA THR A 10 8.91 34.41 7.05
C THR A 10 8.37 34.38 8.48
N LYS A 11 9.23 34.61 9.49
CA LYS A 11 8.81 35.31 10.70
C LYS A 11 8.81 36.81 10.39
N VAL A 12 7.65 37.45 10.38
CA VAL A 12 7.56 38.89 10.26
C VAL A 12 7.71 39.50 11.65
N SER A 13 8.96 39.70 12.06
CA SER A 13 9.32 40.66 13.08
C SER A 13 10.61 41.33 12.62
N ASN A 14 10.52 42.52 12.07
CA ASN A 14 11.57 43.35 11.48
C ASN A 14 12.17 42.89 10.15
N ALA A 15 12.32 43.85 9.23
CA ALA A 15 12.80 43.63 7.86
C ALA A 15 14.24 43.09 7.74
N ASP A 16 14.98 43.03 8.84
CA ASP A 16 16.39 42.67 8.87
C ASP A 16 16.65 41.17 9.14
N ASP A 17 15.65 40.42 9.61
CA ASP A 17 15.81 39.03 10.05
C ASP A 17 15.33 37.96 9.04
N VAL A 18 15.43 38.19 7.75
CA VAL A 18 15.02 37.19 6.77
C VAL A 18 16.13 36.18 6.52
N GLU A 19 16.00 35.03 7.11
CA GLU A 19 16.84 33.87 6.85
C GLU A 19 16.35 33.06 5.65
N ILE A 20 17.22 32.75 4.71
CA ILE A 20 16.92 31.84 3.60
C ILE A 20 17.19 30.42 4.07
N LYS A 21 16.13 29.61 4.18
CA LYS A 21 16.24 28.20 4.51
C LYS A 21 16.17 27.36 3.23
N TYR A 22 17.07 26.41 3.12
CA TYR A 22 17.12 25.44 2.02
C TYR A 22 16.47 24.13 2.48
N GLY A 23 15.72 23.50 1.59
CA GLY A 23 15.14 22.18 1.80
C GLY A 23 15.25 21.35 0.51
N HIS A 24 15.29 20.04 0.64
CA HIS A 24 15.17 19.19 -0.56
C HIS A 24 13.76 19.30 -1.16
N ILE A 25 13.61 18.89 -2.42
CA ILE A 25 12.39 19.10 -3.21
C ILE A 25 11.11 18.61 -2.51
N ILE A 26 11.18 17.50 -1.79
CA ILE A 26 10.01 16.92 -1.09
C ILE A 26 9.58 17.82 0.08
N GLN A 27 10.52 18.38 0.84
CA GLN A 27 10.21 19.34 1.91
C GLN A 27 9.57 20.61 1.34
N VAL A 28 10.07 21.09 0.21
CA VAL A 28 9.50 22.26 -0.47
C VAL A 28 8.07 21.98 -0.94
N LEU A 29 7.86 20.83 -1.59
CA LEU A 29 6.54 20.43 -2.08
C LEU A 29 5.53 20.25 -0.94
N THR A 30 5.92 19.61 0.16
CA THR A 30 5.02 19.43 1.33
C THR A 30 4.63 20.77 1.94
N ASP A 31 5.55 21.74 2.03
CA ASP A 31 5.25 23.09 2.51
C ASP A 31 4.35 23.89 1.56
N TRP A 32 4.55 23.76 0.26
CA TRP A 32 3.78 24.49 -0.74
C TRP A 32 2.37 23.92 -0.91
N ILE A 33 2.24 22.60 -0.88
CA ILE A 33 0.97 21.91 -1.04
C ILE A 33 0.12 22.05 0.21
N ASP A 34 0.62 21.67 1.36
CA ASP A 34 0.06 21.91 2.71
C ASP A 34 -1.47 21.76 2.79
N THR A 35 -1.98 20.63 2.36
CA THR A 35 -3.41 20.30 2.35
C THR A 35 -3.97 19.98 3.74
N THR A 36 -5.29 19.91 3.90
CA THR A 36 -5.95 19.50 5.15
C THR A 36 -5.46 18.12 5.62
N ILE A 37 -5.39 17.15 4.72
CA ILE A 37 -4.85 15.82 5.00
C ILE A 37 -3.53 15.66 4.24
N LEU A 38 -2.48 15.33 4.96
CA LEU A 38 -1.16 14.99 4.41
C LEU A 38 -0.77 13.59 4.82
N VAL A 39 -0.46 12.75 3.85
CA VAL A 39 0.11 11.41 4.07
C VAL A 39 1.45 11.33 3.35
N SER A 40 2.53 11.15 4.10
CA SER A 40 3.89 11.06 3.55
C SER A 40 4.53 9.73 3.94
N ILE A 41 4.82 8.94 2.92
CA ILE A 41 5.57 7.68 3.05
C ILE A 41 6.98 7.96 2.55
N ASP A 42 7.91 8.14 3.47
CA ASP A 42 9.23 8.60 3.10
C ASP A 42 10.30 7.60 3.53
N GLY A 43 11.32 7.46 2.70
CA GLY A 43 12.49 6.68 3.03
C GLY A 43 13.24 7.20 4.28
N ARG A 44 14.16 6.40 4.79
CA ARG A 44 14.99 6.77 5.96
C ARG A 44 15.79 8.04 5.70
N GLY A 45 15.86 8.91 6.71
CA GLY A 45 16.60 10.16 6.63
C GLY A 45 15.91 11.30 5.86
N MET A 46 14.64 11.17 5.52
CA MET A 46 13.86 12.23 4.86
C MET A 46 13.38 13.34 5.81
N ALA A 47 13.74 13.25 7.09
CA ALA A 47 13.39 14.22 8.15
C ALA A 47 11.87 14.39 8.36
N LYS A 48 11.10 13.31 8.30
CA LYS A 48 9.64 13.28 8.50
C LYS A 48 9.21 14.04 9.77
N SER A 49 9.74 13.62 10.91
CA SER A 49 9.35 14.21 12.22
C SER A 49 9.96 15.61 12.40
N THR A 50 11.25 15.80 12.05
CA THR A 50 11.96 17.08 12.25
C THR A 50 11.49 18.18 11.31
N VAL A 51 11.00 17.85 10.10
CA VAL A 51 10.58 18.84 9.10
C VAL A 51 9.07 18.80 8.88
N ILE A 52 8.50 17.68 8.46
CA ILE A 52 7.08 17.64 8.07
C ILE A 52 6.19 17.82 9.29
N GLN A 53 6.34 16.96 10.31
CA GLN A 53 5.54 17.02 11.52
C GLN A 53 5.76 18.34 12.28
N ALA A 54 7.03 18.74 12.46
CA ALA A 54 7.36 19.96 13.20
C ALA A 54 6.83 21.21 12.52
N ARG A 55 6.95 21.36 11.19
CA ARG A 55 6.45 22.55 10.48
C ARG A 55 4.95 22.66 10.50
N ARG A 56 4.26 21.53 10.24
CA ARG A 56 2.80 21.55 10.23
C ARG A 56 2.22 21.78 11.62
N SER A 57 2.83 21.21 12.69
CA SER A 57 2.40 21.47 14.07
C SER A 57 2.67 22.91 14.48
N ALA A 58 3.81 23.50 14.14
CA ALA A 58 4.08 24.91 14.37
C ALA A 58 3.06 25.80 13.65
N ARG A 59 2.72 25.50 12.40
CA ARG A 59 1.71 26.24 11.65
C ARG A 59 0.32 26.11 12.28
N CYS A 60 -0.07 24.94 12.76
CA CYS A 60 -1.32 24.77 13.50
C CYS A 60 -1.35 25.66 14.75
N VAL A 61 -0.25 25.72 15.50
CA VAL A 61 -0.12 26.58 16.67
C VAL A 61 -0.22 28.07 16.30
N GLU A 62 0.43 28.48 15.20
CA GLU A 62 0.40 29.88 14.73
C GLU A 62 -0.97 30.32 14.20
N GLU A 63 -1.61 29.48 13.35
CA GLU A 63 -2.87 29.83 12.68
C GLU A 63 -4.11 29.68 13.58
N MET A 64 -4.07 28.81 14.59
CA MET A 64 -5.21 28.48 15.44
C MET A 64 -4.89 28.70 16.93
N PRO A 65 -4.62 29.94 17.36
CA PRO A 65 -4.26 30.24 18.75
C PRO A 65 -5.34 29.81 19.74
N GLY A 66 -4.93 29.17 20.86
CA GLY A 66 -5.84 28.57 21.84
C GLY A 66 -6.36 27.19 21.41
N GLY A 67 -5.94 26.68 20.24
CA GLY A 67 -6.35 25.38 19.74
C GLY A 67 -5.71 24.21 20.47
N ALA A 68 -6.39 23.07 20.44
CA ALA A 68 -5.90 21.81 20.98
C ALA A 68 -5.58 20.85 19.83
N PHE A 69 -4.43 20.20 19.90
CA PHE A 69 -3.93 19.27 18.89
C PHE A 69 -3.46 17.97 19.57
N ALA A 70 -3.21 16.91 18.79
CA ALA A 70 -2.65 15.69 19.36
C ALA A 70 -1.56 15.12 18.46
N PHE A 71 -0.47 14.67 19.08
CA PHE A 71 0.49 13.72 18.48
C PHE A 71 0.15 12.32 18.94
N VAL A 72 0.11 11.39 17.99
CA VAL A 72 -0.25 9.98 18.23
C VAL A 72 0.77 9.07 17.59
N ALA A 73 1.13 8.02 18.30
CA ALA A 73 1.92 6.90 17.80
C ALA A 73 1.39 5.57 18.37
N ASN A 74 1.97 4.45 17.92
CA ASN A 74 1.62 3.11 18.40
C ASN A 74 1.80 2.99 19.91
N THR A 75 2.98 3.37 20.43
CA THR A 75 3.30 3.35 21.86
C THR A 75 3.68 4.74 22.36
N TYR A 76 3.48 4.93 23.65
CA TYR A 76 3.83 6.18 24.30
C TYR A 76 5.35 6.40 24.36
N SER A 77 6.12 5.34 24.66
CA SER A 77 7.60 5.42 24.69
C SER A 77 8.16 5.81 23.32
N ASN A 78 7.62 5.25 22.24
CA ASN A 78 8.07 5.65 20.90
C ASN A 78 7.82 7.14 20.62
N LEU A 79 6.65 7.65 21.07
CA LEU A 79 6.33 9.06 20.92
C LEU A 79 7.28 9.94 21.72
N GLU A 80 7.55 9.58 22.99
CA GLU A 80 8.35 10.38 23.91
C GLU A 80 9.84 10.32 23.61
N ASP A 81 10.37 9.12 23.31
CA ASP A 81 11.81 8.89 23.18
C ASP A 81 12.34 9.16 21.76
N ASN A 82 11.51 8.98 20.73
CA ASN A 82 11.95 9.05 19.34
C ASN A 82 11.31 10.19 18.54
N ILE A 83 9.97 10.33 18.61
CA ILE A 83 9.25 11.24 17.72
C ILE A 83 9.33 12.68 18.22
N MET A 84 8.94 12.93 19.47
CA MET A 84 8.87 14.28 19.99
C MET A 84 10.23 15.00 20.11
N PRO A 85 11.34 14.34 20.47
CA PRO A 85 12.65 14.97 20.41
C PRO A 85 13.02 15.46 19.00
N ALA A 86 12.67 14.70 17.95
CA ALA A 86 12.89 15.13 16.57
C ALA A 86 11.99 16.32 16.18
N VAL A 87 10.73 16.32 16.61
CA VAL A 87 9.79 17.44 16.42
C VAL A 87 10.27 18.68 17.14
N GLN A 88 10.68 18.57 18.40
CA GLN A 88 11.24 19.69 19.20
C GLN A 88 12.49 20.27 18.52
N LYS A 89 13.39 19.43 18.00
CA LYS A 89 14.53 19.90 17.22
C LYS A 89 14.08 20.72 16.00
N GLY A 90 13.02 20.26 15.30
CA GLY A 90 12.42 21.01 14.19
C GLY A 90 11.84 22.35 14.66
N TRP A 91 11.15 22.41 15.79
CA TRP A 91 10.64 23.65 16.38
C TRP A 91 11.79 24.60 16.74
N GLN A 92 12.87 24.09 17.35
CA GLN A 92 14.06 24.88 17.67
C GLN A 92 14.67 25.51 16.41
N LEU A 93 14.78 24.75 15.31
CA LEU A 93 15.27 25.27 14.03
C LEU A 93 14.37 26.35 13.43
N MET A 94 13.11 26.39 13.80
CA MET A 94 12.14 27.47 13.46
C MET A 94 12.12 28.61 14.47
N GLY A 95 12.93 28.52 15.54
CA GLY A 95 13.04 29.52 16.58
C GLY A 95 11.97 29.39 17.67
N LEU A 96 11.27 28.26 17.80
CA LEU A 96 10.45 27.95 18.96
C LEU A 96 11.33 27.38 20.07
N ILE A 97 11.45 28.08 21.18
CA ILE A 97 12.38 27.77 22.27
C ILE A 97 11.59 27.32 23.48
N GLU A 98 11.98 26.20 24.10
CA GLU A 98 11.40 25.72 25.35
C GLU A 98 11.63 26.74 26.48
N GLY A 99 10.65 26.88 27.34
CA GLY A 99 10.62 27.92 28.41
C GLY A 99 10.25 29.32 27.93
N VAL A 100 10.33 29.60 26.61
CA VAL A 100 9.98 30.90 26.02
C VAL A 100 8.69 30.83 25.21
N HIS A 101 8.60 29.83 24.33
CA HIS A 101 7.48 29.67 23.39
C HIS A 101 6.59 28.47 23.74
N TYR A 102 7.13 27.47 24.42
CA TYR A 102 6.37 26.34 24.93
C TYR A 102 7.01 25.75 26.18
N VAL A 103 6.21 25.02 26.95
CA VAL A 103 6.66 24.17 28.06
C VAL A 103 6.12 22.76 27.90
N LYS A 104 6.84 21.76 28.42
CA LYS A 104 6.45 20.35 28.37
C LYS A 104 6.15 19.86 29.80
N ASP A 105 5.15 19.02 29.95
CA ASP A 105 4.80 18.28 31.18
C ASP A 105 4.63 19.18 32.41
N THR A 106 4.40 20.48 32.22
CA THR A 106 4.23 21.45 33.30
C THR A 106 3.12 22.43 32.95
N ARG A 107 2.54 23.01 34.00
CA ARG A 107 1.56 24.08 33.84
C ARG A 107 2.20 25.30 33.17
N PRO A 108 1.56 25.91 32.15
CA PRO A 108 2.11 27.09 31.49
C PRO A 108 2.24 28.27 32.47
N PRO A 109 3.21 29.17 32.26
CA PRO A 109 3.37 30.37 33.08
C PRO A 109 2.11 31.22 33.14
N GLU A 110 1.80 31.79 34.27
CA GLU A 110 0.63 32.68 34.45
C GLU A 110 0.65 33.92 33.54
N SER A 111 1.85 34.32 33.10
CA SER A 111 2.02 35.41 32.13
C SER A 111 1.47 35.08 30.75
N TRP A 112 1.26 33.82 30.42
CA TRP A 112 0.64 33.39 29.16
C TRP A 112 -0.89 33.51 29.32
N ARG A 113 -1.43 34.68 29.07
CA ARG A 113 -2.84 35.03 29.34
C ARG A 113 -3.87 34.29 28.51
N ARG A 114 -3.52 33.80 27.35
CA ARG A 114 -4.47 33.14 26.46
C ARG A 114 -4.71 31.71 26.92
N LYS A 115 -5.98 31.36 27.15
CA LYS A 115 -6.39 30.04 27.59
C LYS A 115 -6.62 29.13 26.37
N CYS A 116 -6.40 27.83 26.56
CA CYS A 116 -6.78 26.80 25.60
C CYS A 116 -8.31 26.72 25.47
N SER A 117 -8.79 26.32 24.30
CA SER A 117 -10.21 26.03 24.02
C SER A 117 -10.74 24.81 24.79
N VAL A 118 -9.85 23.95 25.26
CA VAL A 118 -10.19 22.79 26.09
C VAL A 118 -9.60 22.95 27.49
N ILE A 119 -10.29 22.37 28.49
CA ILE A 119 -9.79 22.34 29.87
C ILE A 119 -8.67 21.30 29.96
N VAL A 120 -7.56 21.69 30.58
CA VAL A 120 -6.41 20.82 30.84
C VAL A 120 -6.25 20.72 32.34
N ASP A 121 -6.68 19.58 32.91
CA ASP A 121 -6.62 19.33 34.35
C ASP A 121 -5.24 18.77 34.75
N ASP A 122 -4.68 17.89 33.91
CA ASP A 122 -3.35 17.31 34.07
C ASP A 122 -2.46 17.69 32.89
N TYR A 123 -1.31 18.26 33.17
CA TYR A 123 -0.33 18.68 32.18
C TYR A 123 0.70 17.59 31.84
N LYS A 124 0.62 16.43 32.46
CA LYS A 124 1.45 15.30 32.09
C LYS A 124 1.18 14.93 30.64
N HIS A 125 2.23 14.77 29.85
CA HIS A 125 2.16 14.45 28.43
C HIS A 125 1.51 15.54 27.57
N VAL A 126 1.72 16.82 27.95
CA VAL A 126 1.16 17.98 27.27
C VAL A 126 2.26 18.99 26.97
N TYR A 127 2.28 19.50 25.74
CA TYR A 127 3.01 20.70 25.37
C TYR A 127 2.04 21.88 25.41
N SER A 128 2.38 22.90 26.19
CA SER A 128 1.61 24.14 26.28
C SER A 128 2.38 25.29 25.64
N PHE A 129 1.71 26.09 24.80
CA PHE A 129 2.32 27.16 24.03
C PHE A 129 1.89 28.54 24.55
N TRP A 130 2.71 29.57 24.32
CA TRP A 130 2.51 30.97 24.76
C TRP A 130 1.16 31.58 24.31
N ASN A 131 0.63 31.10 23.20
CA ASN A 131 -0.62 31.60 22.60
C ASN A 131 -1.86 30.81 23.06
N GLY A 132 -1.72 29.96 24.09
CA GLY A 132 -2.77 29.14 24.66
C GLY A 132 -3.05 27.83 23.93
N CYS A 133 -2.29 27.51 22.88
CA CYS A 133 -2.37 26.18 22.24
C CYS A 133 -1.86 25.10 23.16
N VAL A 134 -2.41 23.90 22.99
CA VAL A 134 -1.90 22.68 23.63
C VAL A 134 -1.76 21.56 22.60
N ILE A 135 -0.73 20.72 22.78
CA ILE A 135 -0.56 19.48 22.03
C ILE A 135 -0.53 18.34 23.03
N PHE A 136 -1.52 17.46 22.95
CA PHE A 136 -1.57 16.23 23.74
C PHE A 136 -0.73 15.16 23.09
N MET A 137 -0.03 14.37 23.89
CA MET A 137 0.61 13.13 23.44
C MET A 137 -0.27 11.94 23.77
N GLY A 138 -0.50 11.05 22.81
CA GLY A 138 -1.35 9.87 22.98
C GLY A 138 -0.82 8.62 22.32
N SER A 139 -1.15 7.47 22.88
CA SER A 139 -0.86 6.16 22.31
C SER A 139 -2.14 5.49 21.84
N LEU A 140 -2.08 4.82 20.68
CA LEU A 140 -3.20 4.00 20.21
C LEU A 140 -3.33 2.66 20.95
N ASP A 141 -2.29 2.23 21.67
CA ASP A 141 -2.38 1.08 22.56
C ASP A 141 -3.18 1.39 23.83
N ASN A 142 -3.19 2.65 24.27
CA ASN A 142 -4.02 3.14 25.38
C ASN A 142 -4.84 4.36 24.96
N PRO A 143 -5.92 4.18 24.18
CA PRO A 143 -6.72 5.29 23.66
C PRO A 143 -7.50 6.04 24.75
N SER A 144 -7.57 5.53 25.98
CA SER A 144 -8.26 6.18 27.10
C SER A 144 -7.67 7.55 27.45
N LEU A 145 -6.37 7.75 27.23
CA LEU A 145 -5.69 9.06 27.47
C LEU A 145 -6.16 10.17 26.52
N LEU A 146 -6.66 9.80 25.35
CA LEU A 146 -7.23 10.73 24.38
C LEU A 146 -8.77 10.75 24.42
N ALA A 147 -9.39 9.77 25.08
CA ALA A 147 -10.84 9.68 25.17
C ALA A 147 -11.42 10.94 25.84
N GLY A 148 -12.48 11.49 25.25
CA GLY A 148 -13.11 12.72 25.76
C GLY A 148 -12.44 14.03 25.34
N LYS A 149 -11.20 14.01 24.86
CA LYS A 149 -10.55 15.23 24.35
C LYS A 149 -11.13 15.65 23.00
N SER A 150 -11.08 16.95 22.73
CA SER A 150 -11.51 17.52 21.46
C SER A 150 -10.32 18.23 20.84
N VAL A 151 -9.81 17.71 19.72
CA VAL A 151 -8.64 18.26 19.04
C VAL A 151 -8.99 18.73 17.63
N ILE A 152 -8.23 19.70 17.13
CA ILE A 152 -8.46 20.35 15.85
C ILE A 152 -7.64 19.70 14.74
N HIS A 153 -6.47 19.17 15.07
CA HIS A 153 -5.59 18.49 14.12
C HIS A 153 -4.91 17.29 14.78
N LEU A 154 -4.72 16.22 14.02
CA LEU A 154 -4.07 14.99 14.47
C LEU A 154 -2.75 14.80 13.73
N PHE A 155 -1.67 14.65 14.45
CA PHE A 155 -0.35 14.31 13.97
C PHE A 155 -0.09 12.84 14.30
N TYR A 156 0.15 12.03 13.28
CA TYR A 156 0.36 10.60 13.43
C TYR A 156 1.66 10.17 12.76
N ASP A 157 2.64 9.78 13.56
CA ASP A 157 3.92 9.26 13.07
C ASP A 157 4.00 7.74 13.22
N GLU A 158 4.79 7.10 12.37
CA GLU A 158 4.99 5.65 12.30
C GLU A 158 3.68 4.84 12.15
N ALA A 159 2.79 5.31 11.28
CA ALA A 159 1.44 4.78 11.09
C ALA A 159 1.39 3.30 10.63
N LYS A 160 2.48 2.77 10.08
CA LYS A 160 2.60 1.38 9.64
C LYS A 160 2.47 0.34 10.76
N TYR A 161 2.71 0.72 12.01
CA TYR A 161 2.66 -0.22 13.14
C TYR A 161 1.25 -0.45 13.69
N ASP A 162 0.26 0.35 13.30
CA ASP A 162 -1.08 0.27 13.85
C ASP A 162 -2.14 -0.24 12.86
N LYS A 163 -3.04 -1.08 13.38
CA LYS A 163 -4.21 -1.55 12.64
C LYS A 163 -5.17 -0.40 12.37
N GLU A 164 -5.76 -0.38 11.17
CA GLU A 164 -6.78 0.60 10.79
C GLU A 164 -7.90 0.75 11.83
N MET A 165 -8.33 -0.36 12.44
CA MET A 165 -9.38 -0.35 13.45
C MET A 165 -9.00 0.45 14.70
N LYS A 166 -7.72 0.41 15.15
CA LYS A 166 -7.24 1.23 16.28
C LYS A 166 -7.29 2.71 15.93
N VAL A 167 -6.82 3.06 14.73
CA VAL A 167 -6.83 4.44 14.23
C VAL A 167 -8.25 4.97 14.14
N ASN A 168 -9.17 4.20 13.56
CA ASN A 168 -10.58 4.59 13.44
C ASN A 168 -11.26 4.81 14.80
N ARG A 169 -10.84 4.11 15.85
CA ARG A 169 -11.34 4.34 17.23
C ARG A 169 -10.84 5.67 17.82
N ALA A 170 -9.68 6.16 17.40
CA ALA A 170 -9.14 7.43 17.86
C ALA A 170 -9.70 8.63 17.06
N MET A 171 -10.17 8.44 15.83
CA MET A 171 -10.66 9.52 14.97
C MET A 171 -11.77 10.40 15.57
N PRO A 172 -12.72 9.91 16.41
CA PRO A 172 -13.75 10.75 17.01
C PRO A 172 -13.24 11.88 17.91
N ILE A 173 -11.97 11.87 18.31
CA ILE A 173 -11.38 13.01 19.05
C ILE A 173 -11.17 14.24 18.13
N LEU A 174 -11.05 14.01 16.82
CA LEU A 174 -10.88 15.05 15.81
C LEU A 174 -12.24 15.75 15.61
N ARG A 175 -12.52 16.69 16.47
CA ARG A 175 -13.71 17.51 16.49
C ARG A 175 -13.33 18.86 17.08
N GLY A 176 -13.45 19.91 16.39
CA GLY A 176 -13.07 21.23 16.87
C GLY A 176 -14.23 22.21 16.73
N ASP A 177 -14.06 23.39 17.28
CA ASP A 177 -14.98 24.50 17.08
C ASP A 177 -14.77 25.11 15.69
N ALA A 178 -15.68 24.81 14.78
CA ALA A 178 -15.64 25.30 13.40
C ALA A 178 -15.85 26.82 13.30
N ILE A 179 -16.54 27.44 14.26
CA ILE A 179 -16.77 28.89 14.27
C ILE A 179 -15.43 29.61 14.53
N THR A 180 -14.68 29.13 15.50
CA THR A 180 -13.40 29.73 15.89
C THR A 180 -12.27 29.36 14.93
N TYR A 181 -12.16 28.09 14.51
CA TYR A 181 -10.98 27.55 13.81
C TYR A 181 -11.21 27.16 12.36
N GLY A 182 -12.47 27.14 11.89
CA GLY A 182 -12.82 26.76 10.52
C GLY A 182 -12.28 27.68 9.42
N HIS A 183 -11.62 28.78 9.78
CA HIS A 183 -10.92 29.67 8.85
C HIS A 183 -9.61 29.04 8.33
N SER A 184 -8.93 28.20 9.11
CA SER A 184 -7.72 27.51 8.65
C SER A 184 -8.05 26.28 7.77
N HIS A 185 -7.25 26.04 6.76
CA HIS A 185 -7.34 24.80 5.95
C HIS A 185 -6.83 23.58 6.73
N LEU A 186 -6.11 23.77 7.83
CA LEU A 186 -5.62 22.70 8.71
C LEU A 186 -6.68 22.25 9.74
N PHE A 187 -7.83 22.94 9.81
CA PHE A 187 -8.94 22.58 10.67
C PHE A 187 -9.50 21.19 10.31
N LEU A 188 -9.68 20.32 11.32
CA LEU A 188 -10.03 18.90 11.20
C LEU A 188 -9.07 18.11 10.28
N GLY A 189 -7.82 18.54 10.25
CA GLY A 189 -6.79 17.96 9.42
C GLY A 189 -6.06 16.79 10.09
N ILE A 190 -5.38 16.01 9.26
CA ILE A 190 -4.56 14.88 9.69
C ILE A 190 -3.22 14.94 8.97
N THR A 191 -2.14 14.78 9.73
CA THR A 191 -0.79 14.61 9.18
C THR A 191 -0.28 13.22 9.53
N ILE A 192 -0.09 12.37 8.53
CA ILE A 192 0.40 11.00 8.69
C ILE A 192 1.79 10.92 8.07
N THR A 193 2.76 10.44 8.82
CA THR A 193 4.10 10.12 8.34
C THR A 193 4.46 8.69 8.70
N THR A 194 5.14 7.99 7.80
CA THR A 194 5.60 6.63 8.04
C THR A 194 6.65 6.22 7.00
N ASP A 195 7.30 5.10 7.22
CA ASP A 195 8.08 4.40 6.19
C ASP A 195 7.17 3.48 5.36
N MET A 196 7.72 2.94 4.26
CA MET A 196 7.01 1.95 3.46
C MET A 196 6.74 0.69 4.32
N PRO A 197 5.47 0.26 4.45
CA PRO A 197 5.11 -0.88 5.28
C PRO A 197 5.51 -2.21 4.63
N ASP A 198 5.83 -3.19 5.47
CA ASP A 198 5.99 -4.58 5.11
C ASP A 198 4.90 -5.42 5.77
N ILE A 199 3.92 -5.85 4.96
CA ILE A 199 2.79 -6.65 5.46
C ILE A 199 3.26 -8.00 6.01
N ASP A 200 4.38 -8.52 5.50
CA ASP A 200 4.96 -9.79 5.94
C ASP A 200 5.61 -9.69 7.32
N GLU A 201 6.01 -8.49 7.73
CA GLU A 201 6.51 -8.16 9.08
C GLU A 201 5.41 -7.69 10.04
N ASN A 202 4.13 -7.94 9.72
CA ASN A 202 2.95 -7.48 10.46
C ASN A 202 2.79 -5.96 10.52
N GLU A 203 3.33 -5.24 9.55
CA GLU A 203 3.07 -3.83 9.35
C GLU A 203 1.78 -3.63 8.52
N TYR A 204 1.18 -2.45 8.58
CA TYR A 204 -0.14 -2.18 7.99
C TYR A 204 -0.08 -1.09 6.95
N ASP A 205 -0.91 -1.21 5.91
CA ASP A 205 -0.91 -0.36 4.71
C ASP A 205 -2.21 0.43 4.52
N TRP A 206 -3.04 0.55 5.55
CA TRP A 206 -4.38 1.17 5.50
C TRP A 206 -4.37 2.62 4.99
N PHE A 207 -3.28 3.35 5.18
CA PHE A 207 -3.15 4.73 4.75
C PHE A 207 -3.04 4.89 3.22
N PHE A 208 -2.79 3.84 2.46
CA PHE A 208 -2.87 3.89 0.98
C PHE A 208 -4.29 4.19 0.47
N ARG A 209 -5.32 4.06 1.31
CA ARG A 209 -6.67 4.52 0.95
C ARG A 209 -6.74 6.00 0.58
N TYR A 210 -5.86 6.81 1.14
CA TYR A 210 -5.80 8.25 0.88
C TYR A 210 -5.32 8.60 -0.54
N VAL A 211 -4.66 7.68 -1.26
CA VAL A 211 -4.30 7.86 -2.67
C VAL A 211 -5.54 8.16 -3.52
N LYS A 212 -6.64 7.46 -3.26
CA LYS A 212 -7.91 7.64 -3.99
C LYS A 212 -8.65 8.93 -3.65
N GLN A 213 -8.26 9.61 -2.57
CA GLN A 213 -8.86 10.86 -2.13
C GLN A 213 -8.09 12.09 -2.65
N MET A 214 -6.92 11.88 -3.24
CA MET A 214 -6.11 12.95 -3.82
C MET A 214 -6.70 13.38 -5.17
N ASP A 215 -6.86 14.69 -5.36
CA ASP A 215 -7.19 15.31 -6.64
C ASP A 215 -5.91 15.87 -7.28
N PRO A 216 -5.29 15.17 -8.25
CA PRO A 216 -4.02 15.58 -8.85
C PRO A 216 -4.08 16.94 -9.55
N GLU A 217 -5.18 17.26 -10.23
CA GLU A 217 -5.33 18.55 -10.91
C GLU A 217 -5.34 19.71 -9.93
N ARG A 218 -6.03 19.52 -8.80
CA ARG A 218 -6.07 20.54 -7.75
C ARG A 218 -4.73 20.68 -7.05
N ILE A 219 -3.97 19.60 -6.87
CA ILE A 219 -2.60 19.64 -6.35
C ILE A 219 -1.69 20.45 -7.28
N ILE A 220 -1.79 20.25 -8.59
CA ILE A 220 -1.02 21.04 -9.58
C ILE A 220 -1.36 22.53 -9.46
N LYS A 221 -2.63 22.90 -9.34
CA LYS A 221 -3.07 24.29 -9.14
C LYS A 221 -2.52 24.89 -7.83
N ILE A 222 -2.45 24.10 -6.76
CA ILE A 222 -1.84 24.52 -5.49
C ILE A 222 -0.35 24.82 -5.69
N VAL A 223 0.40 23.94 -6.34
CA VAL A 223 1.84 24.11 -6.59
C VAL A 223 2.09 25.37 -7.42
N GLN A 224 1.31 25.58 -8.49
CA GLN A 224 1.42 26.77 -9.34
C GLN A 224 1.15 28.05 -8.55
N ALA A 225 0.07 28.10 -7.78
CA ALA A 225 -0.27 29.27 -6.97
C ALA A 225 0.77 29.54 -5.87
N ALA A 226 1.29 28.48 -5.23
CA ALA A 226 2.32 28.57 -4.19
C ALA A 226 3.65 29.07 -4.77
N SER A 227 4.03 28.63 -5.97
CA SER A 227 5.22 29.11 -6.67
C SER A 227 5.14 30.60 -6.94
N VAL A 228 4.04 31.06 -7.53
CA VAL A 228 3.83 32.51 -7.79
C VAL A 228 3.85 33.32 -6.48
N ARG A 229 3.16 32.84 -5.44
CA ARG A 229 3.19 33.46 -4.13
C ARG A 229 4.61 33.60 -3.58
N ASN A 230 5.41 32.53 -3.69
CA ASN A 230 6.82 32.55 -3.24
C ASN A 230 7.65 33.59 -3.98
N ASP A 231 7.49 33.72 -5.30
CA ASP A 231 8.18 34.71 -6.11
C ASP A 231 7.77 36.15 -5.75
N LEU A 232 6.49 36.36 -5.42
CA LEU A 232 5.99 37.65 -4.93
C LEU A 232 6.60 37.98 -3.55
N ILE A 233 6.71 37.02 -2.63
CA ILE A 233 7.39 37.22 -1.34
C ILE A 233 8.85 37.56 -1.54
N ILE A 234 9.57 36.86 -2.40
CA ILE A 234 10.96 37.16 -2.74
C ILE A 234 11.07 38.58 -3.29
N SER A 235 10.15 38.98 -4.17
CA SER A 235 10.12 40.32 -4.75
C SER A 235 9.82 41.40 -3.70
N LEU A 236 8.92 41.12 -2.76
CA LEU A 236 8.62 42.00 -1.64
C LEU A 236 9.85 42.22 -0.75
N LEU A 237 10.53 41.14 -0.36
CA LEU A 237 11.72 41.20 0.48
C LEU A 237 12.89 41.94 -0.20
N ARG A 238 13.07 41.71 -1.52
CA ARG A 238 14.07 42.45 -2.32
C ARG A 238 13.74 43.93 -2.40
N GLU A 239 12.46 44.31 -2.55
CA GLU A 239 12.06 45.71 -2.58
C GLU A 239 12.27 46.38 -1.22
N GLN A 240 11.93 45.72 -0.11
CA GLN A 240 12.12 46.22 1.25
C GLN A 240 13.58 46.49 1.60
N ARG A 241 14.52 45.74 1.02
CA ARG A 241 15.99 45.89 1.26
C ARG A 241 16.64 46.97 0.42
N LYS A 242 15.93 47.69 -0.42
CA LYS A 242 16.49 48.81 -1.17
C LYS A 242 16.68 50.03 -0.28
N ASN A 243 17.70 50.81 -0.53
CA ASN A 243 17.94 52.09 0.17
C ASN A 243 16.73 53.06 0.07
N ARG A 244 15.95 52.95 -1.03
CA ARG A 244 14.72 53.74 -1.27
C ARG A 244 13.63 52.80 -1.80
N PRO A 245 12.93 52.08 -0.94
CA PRO A 245 11.85 51.19 -1.38
C PRO A 245 10.66 52.03 -1.91
N SER A 246 10.03 51.54 -2.99
CA SER A 246 8.85 52.19 -3.56
C SER A 246 7.59 51.80 -2.76
N PRO A 247 6.87 52.76 -2.09
CA PRO A 247 5.67 52.45 -1.33
C PRO A 247 4.54 51.87 -2.18
N LEU A 248 4.39 52.35 -3.43
CA LEU A 248 3.39 51.84 -4.37
C LEU A 248 3.66 50.38 -4.75
N LYS A 249 4.93 50.03 -4.99
CA LYS A 249 5.34 48.68 -5.34
C LYS A 249 5.17 47.73 -4.14
N LEU A 250 5.53 48.15 -2.94
CA LEU A 250 5.31 47.40 -1.71
C LEU A 250 3.81 47.11 -1.49
N LYS A 251 2.96 48.13 -1.66
CA LYS A 251 1.51 47.98 -1.53
C LYS A 251 0.94 47.00 -2.55
N ARG A 252 1.39 47.08 -3.80
CA ARG A 252 0.97 46.15 -4.86
C ARG A 252 1.38 44.71 -4.53
N LEU A 253 2.65 44.47 -4.19
CA LEU A 253 3.15 43.14 -3.86
C LEU A 253 2.42 42.53 -2.66
N LYS A 254 2.13 43.29 -1.59
CA LYS A 254 1.35 42.83 -0.47
C LYS A 254 -0.05 42.41 -0.88
N ARG A 255 -0.75 43.22 -1.66
CA ARG A 255 -2.09 42.91 -2.19
C ARG A 255 -2.09 41.63 -3.04
N ASP A 256 -1.09 41.46 -3.89
CA ASP A 256 -0.98 40.29 -4.77
C ASP A 256 -0.65 39.02 -3.96
N ILE A 257 0.17 39.11 -2.92
CA ILE A 257 0.40 38.03 -1.96
C ILE A 257 -0.90 37.64 -1.23
N GLU A 258 -1.66 38.60 -0.71
CA GLU A 258 -2.95 38.36 -0.06
C GLU A 258 -3.97 37.66 -0.99
N TYR A 259 -3.95 38.01 -2.27
CA TYR A 259 -4.79 37.33 -3.27
C TYR A 259 -4.44 35.85 -3.38
N TYR A 260 -3.14 35.51 -3.49
CA TYR A 260 -2.69 34.13 -3.57
C TYR A 260 -2.86 33.39 -2.23
N ASP A 261 -2.75 34.04 -1.08
CA ASP A 261 -3.04 33.45 0.21
C ASP A 261 -4.51 32.99 0.28
N ARG A 262 -5.44 33.84 -0.13
CA ARG A 262 -6.86 33.47 -0.19
C ARG A 262 -7.16 32.36 -1.20
N ALA A 263 -6.49 32.37 -2.35
CA ALA A 263 -6.63 31.34 -3.37
C ALA A 263 -6.12 29.98 -2.84
N LEU A 264 -4.93 29.97 -2.24
CA LEU A 264 -4.33 28.79 -1.63
C LEU A 264 -5.18 28.22 -0.50
N LEU A 265 -5.72 29.06 0.37
CA LEU A 265 -6.63 28.62 1.43
C LEU A 265 -7.82 27.84 0.88
N LYS A 266 -8.47 28.38 -0.18
CA LYS A 266 -9.59 27.70 -0.85
C LYS A 266 -9.17 26.39 -1.53
N LEU A 267 -8.01 26.38 -2.19
CA LEU A 267 -7.50 25.20 -2.88
C LEU A 267 -7.08 24.09 -1.91
N ARG A 268 -6.49 24.40 -0.78
CA ARG A 268 -5.97 23.46 0.23
C ARG A 268 -7.07 22.84 1.10
N LYS A 269 -8.13 23.60 1.38
CA LYS A 269 -9.20 23.19 2.30
C LYS A 269 -9.91 21.93 1.80
N GLY A 270 -9.99 20.92 2.67
CA GLY A 270 -10.63 19.64 2.40
C GLY A 270 -9.85 18.74 1.42
N GLN A 271 -8.63 19.13 1.04
CA GLN A 271 -7.81 18.32 0.12
C GLN A 271 -6.93 17.33 0.86
N THR A 272 -6.64 16.24 0.16
CA THR A 272 -5.67 15.22 0.54
C THR A 272 -4.44 15.31 -0.36
N PHE A 273 -3.26 15.29 0.23
CA PHE A 273 -2.00 15.07 -0.49
C PHE A 273 -1.36 13.79 0.00
N PHE A 274 -1.13 12.87 -0.93
CA PHE A 274 -0.45 11.61 -0.67
C PHE A 274 0.89 11.61 -1.41
N LEU A 275 1.95 11.37 -0.66
CA LEU A 275 3.32 11.35 -1.17
C LEU A 275 4.01 10.04 -0.80
N ASN A 276 4.79 9.51 -1.73
CA ASN A 276 5.79 8.47 -1.48
C ASN A 276 7.13 8.94 -2.02
N ALA A 277 8.13 9.07 -1.16
CA ALA A 277 9.43 9.62 -1.53
C ALA A 277 10.60 8.73 -1.10
N SER A 278 11.56 8.60 -2.00
CA SER A 278 12.82 7.90 -1.74
C SER A 278 13.81 8.77 -0.97
N SER A 279 14.66 8.15 -0.15
CA SER A 279 15.81 8.81 0.50
C SER A 279 16.76 9.49 -0.48
N PHE A 280 16.77 9.09 -1.75
CA PHE A 280 17.56 9.75 -2.79
C PHE A 280 17.14 11.21 -3.02
N ALA A 281 15.90 11.58 -2.70
CA ALA A 281 15.47 12.97 -2.77
C ALA A 281 16.18 13.89 -1.76
N ASN A 282 16.85 13.31 -0.76
CA ASN A 282 17.61 14.03 0.27
C ASN A 282 19.12 13.72 0.19
N VAL A 283 19.63 13.30 -0.96
CA VAL A 283 21.03 12.86 -1.15
C VAL A 283 22.03 13.99 -0.86
N GLU A 284 21.65 15.25 -1.03
CA GLU A 284 22.51 16.40 -0.73
C GLU A 284 22.86 16.50 0.76
N ILE A 285 21.99 16.02 1.66
CA ILE A 285 22.21 16.00 3.10
C ILE A 285 22.72 14.63 3.55
N LEU A 286 22.11 13.55 3.05
CA LEU A 286 22.47 12.19 3.45
C LEU A 286 23.82 11.72 2.87
N THR A 287 24.25 12.32 1.79
CA THR A 287 25.39 11.94 0.96
C THR A 287 25.23 10.61 0.22
N ILE A 288 25.87 10.50 -0.93
CA ILE A 288 25.85 9.26 -1.71
C ILE A 288 26.61 8.13 -1.00
N GLU A 289 27.63 8.47 -0.22
CA GLU A 289 28.43 7.53 0.56
C GLU A 289 27.59 6.85 1.64
N TYR A 290 26.71 7.59 2.32
CA TYR A 290 25.76 7.02 3.27
C TYR A 290 24.83 6.00 2.59
N LEU A 291 24.25 6.36 1.44
CA LEU A 291 23.34 5.46 0.70
C LEU A 291 24.08 4.22 0.16
N LYS A 292 25.33 4.38 -0.33
CA LYS A 292 26.18 3.25 -0.72
C LYS A 292 26.50 2.33 0.45
N ARG A 293 26.77 2.86 1.64
CA ARG A 293 27.01 2.05 2.85
C ARG A 293 25.78 1.22 3.20
N LEU A 294 24.59 1.80 3.15
CA LEU A 294 23.34 1.07 3.38
C LEU A 294 23.14 -0.06 2.36
N TYR A 295 23.45 0.20 1.09
CA TYR A 295 23.33 -0.79 0.02
C TYR A 295 24.36 -1.94 0.14
N ASN A 296 25.61 -1.62 0.46
CA ASN A 296 26.74 -2.56 0.38
C ASN A 296 26.90 -3.46 1.61
N GLY A 297 26.07 -3.39 2.63
CA GLY A 297 26.21 -4.31 3.73
C GLY A 297 25.55 -3.96 5.06
N THR A 298 24.93 -2.80 5.17
CA THR A 298 24.20 -2.45 6.39
C THR A 298 22.77 -2.96 6.35
N LEU A 299 22.16 -3.01 5.15
CA LEU A 299 20.79 -3.48 4.94
C LEU A 299 20.78 -4.62 3.92
N GLU A 300 19.92 -5.61 4.13
CA GLU A 300 19.55 -6.54 3.07
C GLU A 300 18.92 -5.80 1.90
N LEU A 301 19.09 -6.31 0.67
CA LEU A 301 18.56 -5.66 -0.55
C LEU A 301 17.03 -5.40 -0.47
N HIS A 302 16.29 -6.30 0.16
CA HIS A 302 14.85 -6.15 0.38
C HIS A 302 14.56 -4.94 1.29
N GLU A 303 15.24 -4.86 2.42
CA GLU A 303 15.10 -3.75 3.37
C GLU A 303 15.58 -2.43 2.76
N PHE A 304 16.65 -2.44 1.98
CA PHE A 304 17.11 -1.26 1.25
C PHE A 304 16.05 -0.76 0.26
N LYS A 305 15.45 -1.64 -0.53
CA LYS A 305 14.37 -1.29 -1.46
C LYS A 305 13.16 -0.70 -0.72
N LYS A 306 12.79 -1.27 0.42
CA LYS A 306 11.68 -0.81 1.25
C LYS A 306 11.98 0.54 1.90
N SER A 307 13.02 0.59 2.71
CA SER A 307 13.26 1.70 3.64
C SER A 307 14.04 2.88 3.04
N VAL A 308 14.79 2.66 1.95
CA VAL A 308 15.59 3.71 1.29
C VAL A 308 14.94 4.13 -0.02
N VAL A 309 14.56 3.18 -0.88
CA VAL A 309 13.98 3.51 -2.18
C VAL A 309 12.48 3.85 -2.06
N GLY A 310 11.80 3.40 -1.01
CA GLY A 310 10.35 3.59 -0.83
C GLY A 310 9.52 2.66 -1.71
N MET A 311 10.09 1.54 -2.16
CA MET A 311 9.38 0.55 -2.94
C MET A 311 8.53 -0.33 -2.04
N ARG A 312 7.29 -0.59 -2.46
CA ARG A 312 6.42 -1.53 -1.77
C ARG A 312 7.04 -2.92 -1.83
N PRO A 313 7.31 -3.58 -0.69
CA PRO A 313 7.92 -4.89 -0.69
C PRO A 313 6.98 -5.92 -1.30
N GLY A 314 7.53 -6.76 -2.17
CA GLY A 314 6.91 -8.03 -2.53
C GLY A 314 7.35 -9.12 -1.58
N LEU A 315 6.64 -10.24 -1.52
CA LEU A 315 7.07 -11.38 -0.74
C LEU A 315 8.51 -11.79 -1.13
N ARG A 316 9.39 -11.92 -0.16
CA ARG A 316 10.78 -12.35 -0.39
C ARG A 316 10.78 -13.69 -1.13
N ARG A 317 11.65 -13.82 -2.12
CA ARG A 317 11.69 -14.99 -3.01
C ARG A 317 11.90 -16.30 -2.25
N ASP A 318 12.69 -16.27 -1.19
CA ASP A 318 12.99 -17.40 -0.31
C ASP A 318 11.83 -17.78 0.62
N LEU A 319 10.84 -16.92 0.80
CA LEU A 319 9.62 -17.19 1.55
C LEU A 319 8.46 -17.62 0.67
N ARG A 320 8.63 -17.62 -0.66
CA ARG A 320 7.57 -18.01 -1.59
C ARG A 320 7.44 -19.52 -1.70
N PHE A 321 6.22 -19.98 -1.78
CA PHE A 321 5.95 -21.37 -2.10
C PHE A 321 6.29 -21.68 -3.58
N TYR A 322 5.99 -20.75 -4.50
CA TYR A 322 6.30 -20.84 -5.92
C TYR A 322 7.57 -20.03 -6.25
N VAL A 323 8.71 -20.52 -5.78
CA VAL A 323 10.02 -19.81 -5.83
C VAL A 323 10.43 -19.45 -7.25
N LEU A 324 10.15 -20.33 -8.22
CA LEU A 324 10.57 -20.17 -9.62
C LEU A 324 9.59 -19.33 -10.45
N PHE A 325 8.38 -19.04 -9.95
CA PHE A 325 7.45 -18.18 -10.67
C PHE A 325 7.96 -16.73 -10.74
N GLY A 326 8.08 -16.18 -11.93
CA GLY A 326 8.61 -14.84 -12.15
C GLY A 326 8.23 -14.26 -13.51
N GLU A 327 8.88 -13.18 -13.92
CA GLU A 327 8.56 -12.45 -15.16
C GLU A 327 8.64 -13.31 -16.43
N GLY A 328 9.53 -14.31 -16.46
CA GLY A 328 9.61 -15.25 -17.58
C GLY A 328 8.36 -16.12 -17.81
N HIS A 329 7.46 -16.18 -16.82
CA HIS A 329 6.19 -16.89 -16.91
C HIS A 329 5.01 -15.97 -17.24
N LYS A 330 5.23 -14.68 -17.47
CA LYS A 330 4.19 -13.69 -17.68
C LYS A 330 4.24 -13.13 -19.09
N TYR A 331 3.09 -12.83 -19.65
CA TYR A 331 2.98 -12.00 -20.84
C TYR A 331 1.92 -10.91 -20.61
N TYR A 332 2.11 -9.77 -21.29
CA TYR A 332 1.30 -8.57 -21.11
C TYR A 332 0.57 -8.13 -22.38
N ASN A 333 0.80 -8.84 -23.48
CA ASN A 333 0.23 -8.60 -24.79
C ASN A 333 -0.90 -9.58 -25.15
N GLY A 334 -1.62 -10.05 -24.14
CA GLY A 334 -2.75 -10.97 -24.28
C GLY A 334 -3.95 -10.38 -25.01
N THR A 335 -4.05 -9.04 -25.05
CA THR A 335 -5.02 -8.27 -25.83
C THR A 335 -4.32 -7.28 -26.74
N MET A 336 -5.03 -6.77 -27.75
CA MET A 336 -4.47 -5.73 -28.64
C MET A 336 -4.35 -4.37 -27.95
N SER A 337 -5.24 -4.06 -27.01
CA SER A 337 -5.26 -2.80 -26.25
C SER A 337 -4.22 -2.76 -25.12
N GLY A 338 -3.71 -3.92 -24.67
CA GLY A 338 -2.90 -4.03 -23.45
C GLY A 338 -3.71 -3.91 -22.15
N GLU A 339 -5.04 -3.77 -22.25
CA GLU A 339 -5.97 -3.73 -21.12
C GLU A 339 -6.61 -5.10 -20.88
N ALA A 340 -7.30 -5.26 -19.75
CA ALA A 340 -8.03 -6.48 -19.44
C ALA A 340 -9.17 -6.72 -20.45
N ALA A 341 -9.28 -7.93 -20.98
CA ALA A 341 -10.31 -8.32 -21.92
C ALA A 341 -11.69 -8.34 -21.26
N TYR A 342 -12.69 -7.81 -21.97
CA TYR A 342 -14.13 -7.92 -21.62
C TYR A 342 -14.80 -9.14 -22.24
N SER A 343 -14.19 -9.71 -23.28
CA SER A 343 -14.69 -10.86 -24.02
C SER A 343 -13.54 -11.75 -24.49
N SER A 344 -13.80 -13.04 -24.64
CA SER A 344 -12.84 -14.01 -25.16
C SER A 344 -12.31 -13.68 -26.57
N ARG A 345 -13.06 -12.92 -27.38
CA ARG A 345 -12.62 -12.43 -28.70
C ARG A 345 -11.39 -11.53 -28.67
N GLU A 346 -11.18 -10.85 -27.56
CA GLU A 346 -10.05 -9.94 -27.39
C GLU A 346 -8.75 -10.66 -27.02
N LEU A 347 -8.85 -11.95 -26.66
CA LEU A 347 -7.70 -12.75 -26.27
C LEU A 347 -6.92 -13.22 -27.50
N ARG A 348 -5.73 -12.68 -27.70
CA ARG A 348 -4.86 -12.92 -28.86
C ARG A 348 -4.47 -14.38 -29.07
N TYR A 349 -4.25 -15.12 -27.99
CA TYR A 349 -3.66 -16.46 -28.03
C TYR A 349 -4.68 -17.55 -27.69
N LEU A 350 -5.95 -17.23 -27.58
CA LEU A 350 -7.01 -18.20 -27.37
C LEU A 350 -7.44 -18.83 -28.70
N HIS A 351 -7.46 -20.16 -28.76
CA HIS A 351 -7.99 -20.92 -29.88
C HIS A 351 -9.48 -21.17 -29.66
N HIS A 352 -10.33 -20.48 -30.42
CA HIS A 352 -11.78 -20.55 -30.25
C HIS A 352 -12.39 -21.89 -30.73
N ASP A 353 -11.69 -22.60 -31.57
CA ASP A 353 -12.06 -23.89 -32.18
C ASP A 353 -11.64 -25.11 -31.35
N LYS A 354 -11.10 -24.90 -30.14
CA LYS A 354 -10.57 -25.98 -29.28
C LYS A 354 -11.19 -25.92 -27.89
N THR A 355 -11.19 -27.11 -27.23
CA THR A 355 -11.55 -27.23 -25.81
C THR A 355 -10.72 -26.28 -24.96
N ILE A 356 -11.36 -25.63 -24.02
CA ILE A 356 -10.68 -24.87 -22.96
C ILE A 356 -10.60 -25.70 -21.67
N GLU A 357 -9.64 -25.38 -20.83
CA GLU A 357 -9.40 -26.08 -19.59
C GLU A 357 -9.54 -25.15 -18.40
N GLY A 358 -10.20 -25.63 -17.34
CA GLY A 358 -10.41 -24.87 -16.11
C GLY A 358 -9.84 -25.56 -14.89
N GLY A 359 -9.22 -24.79 -14.00
CA GLY A 359 -8.88 -25.22 -12.65
C GLY A 359 -9.74 -24.52 -11.63
N MET A 360 -10.38 -25.25 -10.71
CA MET A 360 -11.33 -24.65 -9.75
C MET A 360 -11.02 -25.04 -8.30
N ASP A 361 -11.09 -24.03 -7.43
CA ASP A 361 -11.06 -24.18 -5.98
C ASP A 361 -12.41 -23.78 -5.38
N PHE A 362 -12.94 -24.64 -4.47
CA PHE A 362 -14.23 -24.49 -3.81
C PHE A 362 -14.11 -23.97 -2.37
N GLY A 363 -13.07 -23.18 -2.07
CA GLY A 363 -12.83 -22.63 -0.75
C GLY A 363 -13.86 -21.56 -0.32
N ASN A 364 -13.46 -20.69 0.59
CA ASN A 364 -14.26 -19.55 1.06
C ASN A 364 -14.45 -18.44 0.02
N MET A 365 -13.81 -18.57 -1.13
CA MET A 365 -14.02 -17.83 -2.37
C MET A 365 -13.95 -18.86 -3.50
N LEU A 366 -14.97 -18.86 -4.37
CA LEU A 366 -14.88 -19.66 -5.59
C LEU A 366 -13.85 -19.05 -6.53
N SER A 367 -12.90 -19.85 -7.00
CA SER A 367 -11.83 -19.39 -7.88
C SER A 367 -11.72 -20.32 -9.09
N LEU A 368 -11.85 -19.74 -10.29
CA LEU A 368 -11.73 -20.45 -11.56
C LEU A 368 -10.63 -19.83 -12.41
N VAL A 369 -9.67 -20.64 -12.83
CA VAL A 369 -8.55 -20.26 -13.70
C VAL A 369 -8.68 -20.99 -15.01
N ILE A 370 -8.65 -20.26 -16.13
CA ILE A 370 -8.83 -20.81 -17.47
C ILE A 370 -7.51 -20.79 -18.24
N GLY A 371 -7.19 -21.93 -18.84
CA GLY A 371 -6.02 -22.09 -19.70
C GLY A 371 -6.29 -22.97 -20.91
N GLN A 372 -5.31 -23.02 -21.80
CA GLN A 372 -5.39 -23.84 -23.02
C GLN A 372 -3.98 -24.22 -23.51
N PRO A 373 -3.77 -25.41 -24.06
CA PRO A 373 -2.55 -25.77 -24.79
C PRO A 373 -2.39 -24.93 -26.07
N ASP A 374 -1.16 -24.41 -26.29
CA ASP A 374 -0.78 -23.65 -27.47
C ASP A 374 0.60 -24.08 -27.97
N GLY A 375 0.64 -25.17 -28.77
CA GLY A 375 1.88 -25.76 -29.25
C GLY A 375 2.77 -26.29 -28.12
N ALA A 376 3.98 -25.74 -27.99
CA ALA A 376 4.91 -26.06 -26.92
C ALA A 376 4.56 -25.33 -25.59
N TYR A 377 3.59 -24.42 -25.61
CA TYR A 377 3.21 -23.62 -24.47
C TYR A 377 1.93 -24.14 -23.85
N TYR A 378 1.75 -23.82 -22.57
CA TYR A 378 0.46 -23.83 -21.90
C TYR A 378 0.15 -22.42 -21.42
N ARG A 379 -0.90 -21.83 -21.98
CA ARG A 379 -1.26 -20.44 -21.68
C ARG A 379 -2.44 -20.38 -20.73
N VAL A 380 -2.30 -19.59 -19.69
CA VAL A 380 -3.38 -19.21 -18.79
C VAL A 380 -3.90 -17.85 -19.21
N HIS A 381 -5.18 -17.79 -19.55
CA HIS A 381 -5.78 -16.66 -20.26
C HIS A 381 -6.64 -15.76 -19.39
N LYS A 382 -7.37 -16.33 -18.42
CA LYS A 382 -8.36 -15.59 -17.61
C LYS A 382 -8.58 -16.25 -16.27
N ASN A 383 -8.88 -15.44 -15.25
CA ASN A 383 -9.40 -15.94 -14.01
C ASN A 383 -10.74 -15.28 -13.65
N PHE A 384 -11.61 -16.02 -12.96
CA PHE A 384 -12.89 -15.58 -12.42
C PHE A 384 -12.96 -15.94 -10.95
N PHE A 385 -13.73 -15.15 -10.18
CA PHE A 385 -13.97 -15.47 -8.78
C PHE A 385 -15.35 -15.00 -8.35
N GLU A 386 -15.86 -15.64 -7.30
CA GLU A 386 -17.07 -15.20 -6.61
C GLU A 386 -16.88 -15.27 -5.10
N ILE A 387 -17.38 -14.25 -4.41
CA ILE A 387 -17.29 -14.12 -2.95
C ILE A 387 -18.69 -14.28 -2.36
N PRO A 388 -18.87 -15.04 -1.26
CA PRO A 388 -20.16 -15.14 -0.60
C PRO A 388 -20.77 -13.74 -0.29
N PRO A 389 -22.12 -13.52 -0.47
CA PRO A 389 -23.15 -14.54 -0.69
C PRO A 389 -23.35 -15.04 -2.12
N GLY A 390 -22.64 -14.50 -3.13
CA GLY A 390 -22.62 -15.03 -4.48
C GLY A 390 -22.00 -16.43 -4.53
N TRP A 391 -22.44 -17.25 -5.47
CA TRP A 391 -22.05 -18.66 -5.51
C TRP A 391 -21.88 -19.21 -6.94
N PHE A 392 -22.30 -20.44 -7.19
CA PHE A 392 -22.06 -21.14 -8.45
C PHE A 392 -22.70 -20.48 -9.67
N ARG A 393 -23.87 -19.86 -9.51
CA ARG A 393 -24.57 -19.20 -10.63
C ARG A 393 -23.81 -17.96 -11.08
N GLU A 394 -23.40 -17.14 -10.16
CA GLU A 394 -22.73 -15.87 -10.45
C GLU A 394 -21.38 -16.10 -11.14
N ILE A 395 -20.57 -17.05 -10.68
CA ILE A 395 -19.29 -17.36 -11.35
C ILE A 395 -19.52 -18.02 -12.72
N ALA A 396 -20.58 -18.85 -12.87
CA ALA A 396 -20.97 -19.42 -14.15
C ALA A 396 -21.42 -18.35 -15.14
N ASP A 397 -22.19 -17.34 -14.70
CA ASP A 397 -22.64 -16.24 -15.54
C ASP A 397 -21.46 -15.36 -16.02
N GLN A 398 -20.47 -15.12 -15.15
CA GLN A 398 -19.23 -14.44 -15.54
C GLN A 398 -18.50 -15.24 -16.66
N PHE A 399 -18.38 -16.55 -16.50
CA PHE A 399 -17.76 -17.43 -17.47
C PHE A 399 -18.54 -17.44 -18.81
N LEU A 400 -19.84 -17.66 -18.77
CA LEU A 400 -20.71 -17.72 -19.95
C LEU A 400 -20.72 -16.40 -20.72
N SER A 401 -20.80 -15.27 -20.03
CA SER A 401 -20.75 -13.94 -20.63
C SER A 401 -19.42 -13.69 -21.32
N PHE A 402 -18.31 -14.02 -20.68
CA PHE A 402 -16.99 -13.80 -21.23
C PHE A 402 -16.71 -14.70 -22.45
N PHE A 403 -17.09 -16.00 -22.40
CA PHE A 403 -16.87 -16.98 -23.44
C PHE A 403 -18.07 -17.18 -24.37
N GLN A 404 -19.04 -16.25 -24.41
CA GLN A 404 -20.22 -16.35 -25.28
C GLN A 404 -19.88 -16.61 -26.76
N ASN A 405 -18.75 -16.06 -27.21
CA ASN A 405 -18.28 -16.14 -28.60
C ASN A 405 -17.29 -17.29 -28.86
N HIS A 406 -17.02 -18.14 -27.87
CA HIS A 406 -16.18 -19.32 -28.07
C HIS A 406 -16.91 -20.36 -28.91
N GLU A 407 -16.28 -20.86 -29.95
CA GLU A 407 -16.95 -21.70 -30.94
C GLU A 407 -17.12 -23.14 -30.44
N TYR A 408 -16.02 -23.73 -29.94
CA TYR A 408 -16.02 -25.10 -29.43
C TYR A 408 -16.35 -25.10 -27.92
N LYS A 409 -17.64 -25.21 -27.61
CA LYS A 409 -18.17 -25.03 -26.25
C LYS A 409 -17.95 -26.26 -25.36
N GLU A 410 -16.70 -26.61 -25.14
CA GLU A 410 -16.29 -27.69 -24.25
C GLU A 410 -15.28 -27.21 -23.21
N LEU A 411 -15.54 -27.53 -21.93
CA LEU A 411 -14.71 -27.18 -20.79
C LEU A 411 -14.26 -28.45 -20.07
N ASP A 412 -12.96 -28.72 -20.06
CA ASP A 412 -12.33 -29.74 -19.22
C ASP A 412 -12.02 -29.15 -17.85
N LEU A 413 -12.79 -29.51 -16.81
CA LEU A 413 -12.71 -28.91 -15.48
C LEU A 413 -11.95 -29.81 -14.51
N TYR A 414 -10.80 -29.30 -14.03
CA TYR A 414 -9.98 -29.87 -12.96
C TYR A 414 -10.27 -29.12 -11.66
N TYR A 415 -10.39 -29.82 -10.53
CA TYR A 415 -10.86 -29.18 -9.31
C TYR A 415 -10.44 -29.91 -8.04
N ASP A 416 -10.63 -29.27 -6.88
CA ASP A 416 -10.38 -29.87 -5.58
C ASP A 416 -11.29 -31.09 -5.35
N ARG A 417 -10.74 -32.14 -4.73
CA ARG A 417 -11.48 -33.31 -4.28
C ARG A 417 -12.69 -32.95 -3.40
N ALA A 418 -12.61 -31.87 -2.63
CA ALA A 418 -13.75 -31.35 -1.85
C ALA A 418 -14.99 -31.11 -2.72
N GLY A 419 -14.80 -30.79 -4.02
CA GLY A 419 -15.88 -30.68 -5.01
C GLY A 419 -16.69 -31.96 -5.24
N ASN A 420 -16.18 -33.11 -4.83
CA ASN A 420 -16.90 -34.39 -4.89
C ASN A 420 -17.68 -34.71 -3.61
N ASN A 421 -17.62 -33.86 -2.59
CA ASN A 421 -18.37 -34.05 -1.37
C ASN A 421 -19.84 -33.69 -1.57
N PHE A 422 -20.74 -34.58 -1.12
CA PHE A 422 -22.17 -34.33 -1.18
C PHE A 422 -22.61 -33.39 -0.04
N GLU A 423 -23.34 -32.35 -0.39
CA GLU A 423 -24.12 -31.60 0.59
C GLU A 423 -25.36 -32.40 1.04
N LYS A 424 -26.02 -31.94 2.10
CA LYS A 424 -27.29 -32.53 2.61
C LYS A 424 -28.39 -32.67 1.55
N GLN A 425 -28.24 -32.03 0.40
CA GLN A 425 -29.20 -32.01 -0.73
C GLN A 425 -28.86 -32.98 -1.89
N LYS A 426 -27.96 -33.94 -1.71
CA LYS A 426 -27.60 -34.98 -2.70
C LYS A 426 -26.79 -34.53 -3.94
N GLU A 427 -26.40 -33.27 -4.05
CA GLU A 427 -25.55 -32.78 -5.15
C GLU A 427 -24.20 -32.31 -4.63
N ASP A 428 -23.13 -32.65 -5.35
CA ASP A 428 -21.80 -32.20 -5.04
C ASP A 428 -21.48 -30.84 -5.71
N TYR A 429 -20.46 -30.13 -5.22
CA TYR A 429 -20.07 -28.83 -5.74
C TYR A 429 -19.65 -28.86 -7.22
N ALA A 430 -18.96 -29.94 -7.64
CA ALA A 430 -18.55 -30.10 -9.03
C ALA A 430 -19.76 -30.32 -9.96
N GLY A 431 -20.78 -31.03 -9.50
CA GLY A 431 -22.07 -31.14 -10.22
C GLY A 431 -22.79 -29.80 -10.32
N LYS A 432 -22.83 -29.03 -9.23
CA LYS A 432 -23.50 -27.71 -9.22
C LYS A 432 -22.87 -26.73 -10.21
N ILE A 433 -21.54 -26.61 -10.26
CA ILE A 433 -20.88 -25.73 -11.23
C ILE A 433 -21.05 -26.22 -12.67
N LYS A 434 -21.01 -27.55 -12.89
CA LYS A 434 -21.33 -28.14 -14.20
C LYS A 434 -22.73 -27.74 -14.65
N ASP A 435 -23.74 -27.97 -13.82
CA ASP A 435 -25.13 -27.63 -14.13
C ASP A 435 -25.31 -26.12 -14.36
N ALA A 436 -24.62 -25.28 -13.57
CA ALA A 436 -24.70 -23.83 -13.72
C ALA A 436 -24.05 -23.33 -15.02
N ILE A 437 -23.03 -24.02 -15.57
CA ILE A 437 -22.43 -23.67 -16.86
C ILE A 437 -23.25 -24.26 -18.02
N GLU A 438 -23.73 -25.50 -17.92
CA GLU A 438 -24.49 -26.17 -18.98
C GLU A 438 -25.94 -25.66 -19.13
N LYS A 439 -26.49 -25.04 -18.08
CA LYS A 439 -27.83 -24.44 -18.06
C LYS A 439 -27.77 -22.98 -17.62
N ASP A 440 -28.55 -22.11 -18.25
CA ASP A 440 -28.70 -20.72 -17.82
C ASP A 440 -29.60 -20.59 -16.57
N GLY A 441 -29.79 -19.35 -16.07
CA GLY A 441 -30.65 -19.07 -14.92
C GLY A 441 -32.14 -19.42 -15.14
N SER A 442 -32.57 -19.63 -16.38
CA SER A 442 -33.91 -20.06 -16.76
C SER A 442 -34.01 -21.58 -17.00
N GLY A 443 -32.90 -22.31 -16.86
CA GLY A 443 -32.83 -23.76 -17.07
C GLY A 443 -32.64 -24.20 -18.53
N ASN A 444 -32.44 -23.25 -19.46
CA ASN A 444 -32.16 -23.56 -20.86
C ASN A 444 -30.71 -23.99 -21.05
N ARG A 445 -30.46 -24.88 -22.00
CA ARG A 445 -29.10 -25.30 -22.34
C ARG A 445 -28.30 -24.16 -22.94
N THR A 446 -27.09 -23.92 -22.42
CA THR A 446 -26.14 -22.91 -22.91
C THR A 446 -25.35 -23.36 -24.14
N GLY A 447 -25.37 -24.65 -24.45
CA GLY A 447 -24.57 -25.30 -25.46
C GLY A 447 -23.18 -25.75 -24.95
N TRP A 448 -22.77 -25.36 -23.74
CA TRP A 448 -21.52 -25.84 -23.13
C TRP A 448 -21.65 -27.28 -22.65
N ILE A 449 -20.55 -28.03 -22.76
CA ILE A 449 -20.36 -29.36 -22.18
C ILE A 449 -19.21 -29.28 -21.20
N VAL A 450 -19.44 -29.65 -19.93
CA VAL A 450 -18.42 -29.61 -18.87
C VAL A 450 -18.00 -31.03 -18.52
N ASN A 451 -16.73 -31.35 -18.75
CA ASN A 451 -16.11 -32.62 -18.43
C ASN A 451 -15.43 -32.55 -17.06
N LEU A 452 -15.95 -33.24 -16.06
CA LEU A 452 -15.40 -33.26 -14.70
C LEU A 452 -14.21 -34.23 -14.62
N LYS A 453 -12.98 -33.69 -14.76
CA LYS A 453 -11.74 -34.51 -14.86
C LYS A 453 -11.22 -35.00 -13.51
N SER A 454 -11.63 -34.41 -12.39
CA SER A 454 -11.11 -34.77 -11.06
C SER A 454 -12.02 -35.75 -10.26
N ARG A 455 -13.01 -36.38 -10.88
CA ARG A 455 -13.92 -37.32 -10.20
C ARG A 455 -13.20 -38.48 -9.47
N LYS A 456 -12.10 -38.98 -10.03
CA LYS A 456 -11.32 -40.09 -9.49
C LYS A 456 -9.89 -39.68 -9.11
N GLN A 457 -9.58 -38.40 -9.07
CA GLN A 457 -8.25 -37.92 -8.75
C GLN A 457 -7.96 -38.09 -7.25
N ALA A 458 -6.78 -38.60 -6.93
CA ALA A 458 -6.29 -38.67 -5.56
C ALA A 458 -6.02 -37.27 -4.99
N VAL A 459 -6.01 -37.16 -3.67
CA VAL A 459 -5.66 -35.91 -2.99
C VAL A 459 -4.25 -35.47 -3.40
N ILE A 460 -4.12 -34.24 -3.86
CA ILE A 460 -2.83 -33.63 -4.14
C ILE A 460 -2.23 -33.16 -2.82
N ARG A 461 -1.13 -33.77 -2.42
CA ARG A 461 -0.39 -33.40 -1.21
C ARG A 461 0.43 -32.15 -1.48
N GLN A 462 0.64 -31.32 -0.46
CA GLN A 462 1.37 -30.04 -0.63
C GLN A 462 2.86 -30.25 -0.98
N ASP A 463 3.48 -31.33 -0.46
CA ASP A 463 4.84 -31.72 -0.87
C ASP A 463 4.91 -32.07 -2.36
N ALA A 464 3.96 -32.86 -2.84
CA ALA A 464 3.88 -33.20 -4.27
C ALA A 464 3.55 -31.96 -5.14
N GLU A 465 2.75 -31.02 -4.62
CA GLU A 465 2.49 -29.74 -5.27
C GLU A 465 3.78 -28.92 -5.43
N TYR A 466 4.52 -28.76 -4.33
CA TYR A 466 5.78 -28.01 -4.34
C TYR A 466 6.75 -28.57 -5.39
N ASP A 467 7.01 -29.87 -5.36
CA ASP A 467 7.93 -30.52 -6.29
C ASP A 467 7.48 -30.40 -7.76
N PHE A 468 6.20 -30.64 -8.03
CA PHE A 468 5.66 -30.53 -9.38
C PHE A 468 5.78 -29.10 -9.92
N MET A 469 5.46 -28.09 -9.09
CA MET A 469 5.54 -26.69 -9.49
C MET A 469 6.98 -26.24 -9.72
N GLN A 470 7.96 -26.79 -9.01
CA GLN A 470 9.38 -26.55 -9.30
C GLN A 470 9.76 -27.09 -10.70
N GLU A 471 9.28 -28.27 -11.09
CA GLU A 471 9.57 -28.87 -12.39
C GLU A 471 8.95 -28.06 -13.54
N ILE A 472 7.66 -27.75 -13.48
CA ILE A 472 6.97 -27.05 -14.58
C ILE A 472 7.41 -25.59 -14.71
N MET A 473 7.65 -24.90 -13.59
CA MET A 473 8.13 -23.51 -13.59
C MET A 473 9.65 -23.42 -13.86
N GLY A 474 10.40 -24.46 -13.53
CA GLY A 474 11.84 -24.50 -13.80
C GLY A 474 12.17 -24.75 -15.26
N GLY A 475 11.23 -25.25 -16.06
CA GLY A 475 11.44 -25.58 -17.47
C GLY A 475 12.52 -26.65 -17.72
N THR A 476 12.83 -27.45 -16.68
CA THR A 476 13.89 -28.51 -16.76
C THR A 476 13.40 -29.79 -17.36
N ASN A 477 12.09 -29.96 -17.50
CA ASN A 477 11.46 -31.17 -18.06
C ASN A 477 10.84 -30.86 -19.42
N ASN A 478 11.56 -31.24 -20.50
CA ASN A 478 11.12 -31.01 -21.88
C ASN A 478 9.81 -31.73 -22.27
N ASN A 479 9.31 -32.64 -21.44
CA ASN A 479 8.02 -33.30 -21.64
C ASN A 479 6.84 -32.50 -21.10
N LEU A 480 7.11 -31.44 -20.31
CA LEU A 480 6.09 -30.51 -19.83
C LEU A 480 6.07 -29.26 -20.73
N PRO A 481 4.90 -28.63 -20.91
CA PRO A 481 4.82 -27.40 -21.69
C PRO A 481 5.49 -26.23 -20.97
N ILE A 482 5.92 -25.25 -21.75
CA ILE A 482 6.37 -23.96 -21.22
C ILE A 482 5.14 -23.19 -20.71
N LEU A 483 5.13 -22.89 -19.42
CA LEU A 483 4.02 -22.22 -18.75
C LEU A 483 4.06 -20.71 -19.00
N LEU A 484 2.97 -20.14 -19.50
CA LEU A 484 2.79 -18.71 -19.71
C LEU A 484 1.45 -18.24 -19.15
N VAL A 485 1.45 -17.11 -18.48
CA VAL A 485 0.27 -16.52 -17.78
C VAL A 485 0.03 -15.11 -18.30
N ASP A 486 -1.20 -14.81 -18.68
CA ASP A 486 -1.61 -13.45 -18.97
C ASP A 486 -1.68 -12.62 -17.68
N ALA A 487 -0.68 -11.76 -17.47
CA ALA A 487 -0.56 -11.01 -16.22
C ALA A 487 -1.64 -9.92 -16.05
N VAL A 488 -2.25 -9.49 -17.16
CA VAL A 488 -3.32 -8.47 -17.15
C VAL A 488 -4.67 -9.12 -16.82
N ASN A 489 -4.99 -10.22 -17.53
CA ASN A 489 -6.27 -10.93 -17.40
C ASN A 489 -6.32 -11.90 -16.21
N CYS A 490 -5.16 -12.27 -15.64
CA CYS A 490 -5.04 -13.18 -14.49
C CYS A 490 -4.39 -12.50 -13.29
N LYS A 491 -4.64 -11.19 -13.10
CA LYS A 491 -4.02 -10.37 -12.06
C LYS A 491 -4.17 -10.94 -10.65
N GLU A 492 -5.35 -11.41 -10.31
CA GLU A 492 -5.63 -11.98 -8.99
C GLU A 492 -4.89 -13.32 -8.80
N MET A 493 -4.87 -14.15 -9.82
CA MET A 493 -4.14 -15.43 -9.80
C MET A 493 -2.62 -15.20 -9.70
N VAL A 494 -2.06 -14.29 -10.48
CA VAL A 494 -0.64 -13.91 -10.39
C VAL A 494 -0.31 -13.43 -8.98
N SER A 495 -1.14 -12.56 -8.41
CA SER A 495 -0.96 -12.07 -7.04
C SER A 495 -1.00 -13.19 -6.00
N SER A 496 -1.92 -14.15 -6.15
CA SER A 496 -2.05 -15.31 -5.26
C SER A 496 -0.80 -16.21 -5.31
N VAL A 497 -0.28 -16.48 -6.51
CA VAL A 497 0.93 -17.29 -6.70
C VAL A 497 2.16 -16.60 -6.13
N GLU A 498 2.36 -15.32 -6.40
CA GLU A 498 3.51 -14.55 -5.93
C GLU A 498 3.54 -14.35 -4.41
N LYS A 499 2.37 -14.31 -3.78
CA LYS A 499 2.22 -14.08 -2.33
C LYS A 499 2.03 -15.37 -1.52
N ALA A 500 1.93 -16.53 -2.17
CA ALA A 500 1.85 -17.80 -1.47
C ALA A 500 3.13 -18.06 -0.67
N LYS A 501 3.00 -18.05 0.68
CA LYS A 501 4.13 -18.28 1.59
C LYS A 501 4.43 -19.76 1.76
N ALA A 502 5.72 -20.08 1.89
CA ALA A 502 6.21 -21.38 2.26
C ALA A 502 6.49 -21.46 3.76
N GLU A 503 6.16 -22.58 4.37
CA GLU A 503 6.56 -22.98 5.72
C GLU A 503 7.25 -24.34 5.64
N ILE A 504 8.39 -24.48 6.29
CA ILE A 504 9.12 -25.74 6.35
C ILE A 504 8.76 -26.47 7.61
N LYS A 505 8.30 -27.71 7.50
CA LYS A 505 8.03 -28.61 8.62
C LYS A 505 8.84 -29.89 8.48
N TYR A 506 9.30 -30.39 9.61
CA TYR A 506 9.99 -31.69 9.65
C TYR A 506 8.97 -32.79 9.92
N ARG A 507 9.03 -33.83 9.10
CA ARG A 507 8.23 -35.06 9.27
C ARG A 507 9.19 -36.21 9.44
N GLY A 508 9.51 -36.55 10.71
CA GLY A 508 10.68 -37.38 11.02
C GLY A 508 11.97 -36.68 10.56
N ASN A 509 12.82 -37.37 9.84
CA ASN A 509 14.06 -36.82 9.27
C ASN A 509 13.87 -36.10 7.91
N SER A 510 12.65 -36.08 7.37
CA SER A 510 12.38 -35.45 6.07
C SER A 510 11.86 -34.04 6.23
N LYS A 511 12.45 -33.10 5.47
CA LYS A 511 12.05 -31.70 5.38
C LYS A 511 10.95 -31.58 4.33
N VAL A 512 9.79 -31.04 4.71
CA VAL A 512 8.63 -30.88 3.82
C VAL A 512 8.24 -29.41 3.77
N VAL A 513 8.03 -28.89 2.56
CA VAL A 513 7.59 -27.52 2.31
C VAL A 513 6.07 -27.48 2.23
N PHE A 514 5.46 -26.61 3.04
CA PHE A 514 4.01 -26.43 3.10
C PHE A 514 3.64 -25.02 2.62
N LYS A 515 2.51 -24.94 1.93
CA LYS A 515 1.88 -23.64 1.61
C LYS A 515 1.09 -23.12 2.80
N VAL A 516 1.39 -21.90 3.23
CA VAL A 516 0.69 -21.26 4.37
C VAL A 516 -0.66 -20.72 3.93
N LYS A 517 -1.74 -21.21 4.54
CA LYS A 517 -3.14 -20.87 4.21
C LYS A 517 -3.79 -19.83 5.13
N LYS A 518 -3.02 -19.13 5.97
CA LYS A 518 -3.55 -18.10 6.88
C LYS A 518 -4.29 -16.96 6.16
N SER A 519 -3.89 -16.66 4.93
CA SER A 519 -4.51 -15.63 4.09
C SER A 519 -5.95 -15.95 3.65
N GLU A 520 -6.38 -17.20 3.70
CA GLU A 520 -7.77 -17.59 3.44
C GLU A 520 -8.75 -17.09 4.52
N LYS A 521 -8.25 -16.69 5.70
CA LYS A 521 -9.05 -16.13 6.80
C LYS A 521 -9.22 -14.60 6.74
N LEU A 522 -8.75 -13.96 5.68
CA LEU A 522 -8.89 -12.52 5.47
C LEU A 522 -10.35 -12.12 5.22
N ALA A 523 -10.64 -10.83 5.40
CA ALA A 523 -11.95 -10.28 5.05
C ALA A 523 -12.28 -10.53 3.55
N PRO A 524 -13.54 -10.84 3.20
CA PRO A 524 -13.94 -11.26 1.84
C PRO A 524 -13.37 -10.37 0.72
N LYS A 525 -13.45 -9.05 0.85
CA LYS A 525 -12.93 -8.09 -0.14
C LYS A 525 -11.41 -8.19 -0.40
N LYS A 526 -10.65 -8.81 0.50
CA LYS A 526 -9.19 -8.98 0.37
C LYS A 526 -8.81 -10.34 -0.22
N LEU A 527 -9.72 -11.31 -0.22
CA LEU A 527 -9.45 -12.67 -0.70
C LEU A 527 -8.93 -12.72 -2.13
N PRO A 528 -9.52 -12.03 -3.12
CA PRO A 528 -9.09 -12.16 -4.51
C PRO A 528 -7.60 -11.85 -4.73
N MET A 529 -7.06 -10.87 -4.03
CA MET A 529 -5.69 -10.39 -4.22
C MET A 529 -4.68 -10.96 -3.24
N LEU A 530 -5.13 -11.53 -2.12
CA LEU A 530 -4.22 -11.88 -1.02
C LEU A 530 -4.34 -13.33 -0.54
N SER A 531 -5.41 -14.05 -0.91
CA SER A 531 -5.59 -15.45 -0.48
C SER A 531 -4.86 -16.44 -1.39
N THR A 532 -4.74 -17.68 -0.93
CA THR A 532 -4.17 -18.81 -1.70
C THR A 532 -5.18 -19.50 -2.61
N ASN A 533 -6.46 -19.10 -2.62
CA ASN A 533 -7.52 -19.75 -3.39
C ASN A 533 -7.19 -19.85 -4.90
N PHE A 534 -6.72 -18.76 -5.51
CA PHE A 534 -6.34 -18.81 -6.92
C PHE A 534 -5.09 -19.65 -7.18
N SER A 535 -4.13 -19.66 -6.28
CA SER A 535 -2.97 -20.56 -6.41
C SER A 535 -3.36 -22.04 -6.25
N ASP A 536 -4.45 -22.32 -5.52
CA ASP A 536 -5.01 -23.67 -5.43
C ASP A 536 -5.79 -24.03 -6.70
N ALA A 537 -6.61 -23.14 -7.23
CA ALA A 537 -7.26 -23.34 -8.54
C ALA A 537 -6.23 -23.58 -9.67
N PHE A 538 -5.16 -22.79 -9.69
CA PHE A 538 -4.04 -22.95 -10.62
C PHE A 538 -3.32 -24.29 -10.46
N LYS A 539 -3.12 -24.76 -9.23
CA LYS A 539 -2.61 -26.10 -8.93
C LYS A 539 -3.46 -27.18 -9.60
N TYR A 540 -4.79 -27.12 -9.44
CA TYR A 540 -5.68 -28.14 -10.03
C TYR A 540 -5.63 -28.14 -11.56
N LEU A 541 -5.53 -26.97 -12.17
CA LEU A 541 -5.37 -26.82 -13.62
C LEU A 541 -4.12 -27.52 -14.14
N LEU A 542 -2.99 -27.39 -13.43
CA LEU A 542 -1.68 -27.91 -13.88
C LEU A 542 -1.41 -29.36 -13.44
N MET A 543 -1.80 -29.73 -12.22
CA MET A 543 -1.50 -31.05 -11.65
C MET A 543 -2.49 -32.11 -12.11
N ARG A 544 -2.56 -32.33 -13.40
CA ARG A 544 -3.35 -33.39 -14.02
C ARG A 544 -2.60 -34.72 -14.02
N PRO A 545 -3.30 -35.87 -13.99
CA PRO A 545 -2.65 -37.19 -13.89
C PRO A 545 -1.54 -37.46 -14.92
N GLY A 546 -1.76 -37.08 -16.18
CA GLY A 546 -0.77 -37.24 -17.24
C GLY A 546 0.51 -36.46 -16.99
N TRP A 547 0.42 -35.20 -16.55
CA TRP A 547 1.61 -34.38 -16.28
C TRP A 547 2.33 -34.81 -15.00
N ILE A 548 1.58 -35.22 -13.97
CA ILE A 548 2.18 -35.80 -12.76
C ILE A 548 3.00 -37.03 -13.07
N ALA A 549 2.50 -37.89 -13.97
CA ALA A 549 3.23 -39.10 -14.40
C ALA A 549 4.56 -38.76 -15.10
N LEU A 550 4.62 -37.71 -15.93
CA LEU A 550 5.83 -37.23 -16.59
C LEU A 550 6.91 -36.74 -15.61
N VAL A 551 6.50 -36.15 -14.49
CA VAL A 551 7.44 -35.73 -13.43
C VAL A 551 7.93 -36.94 -12.63
N ARG A 552 7.05 -37.87 -12.25
CA ARG A 552 7.41 -39.07 -11.47
C ARG A 552 8.35 -40.00 -12.16
N GLY A 553 8.24 -40.14 -13.48
CA GLY A 553 9.12 -40.99 -14.30
C GLY A 553 10.60 -40.59 -14.27
N LYS A 554 10.92 -39.33 -13.95
CA LYS A 554 12.31 -38.84 -13.80
C LYS A 554 12.91 -39.10 -12.41
N ARG A 555 12.12 -39.28 -11.36
CA ARG A 555 12.62 -39.45 -9.99
C ARG A 555 13.42 -40.73 -9.72
N THR A 556 13.33 -41.73 -10.59
CA THR A 556 14.15 -42.95 -10.51
C THR A 556 15.63 -42.74 -10.90
N LEU A 557 16.02 -41.56 -11.38
CA LEU A 557 17.38 -41.30 -11.88
C LEU A 557 18.12 -40.11 -11.25
N GLN A 558 17.49 -39.21 -10.48
CA GLN A 558 18.13 -37.95 -10.00
C GLN A 558 17.65 -37.42 -8.65
N ALA A 559 17.32 -38.25 -7.65
CA ALA A 559 16.62 -37.81 -6.44
C ALA A 559 17.41 -36.96 -5.44
N ASP A 560 18.75 -36.89 -5.49
CA ASP A 560 19.52 -36.41 -4.33
C ASP A 560 20.39 -35.14 -4.52
N SER A 561 20.53 -34.56 -5.69
CA SER A 561 21.63 -33.60 -5.88
C SER A 561 21.23 -32.10 -5.87
N PHE A 562 20.03 -31.73 -6.28
CA PHE A 562 19.72 -30.31 -6.52
C PHE A 562 19.16 -29.58 -5.31
N VAL A 563 18.32 -30.24 -4.51
CA VAL A 563 17.74 -29.64 -3.30
C VAL A 563 18.78 -29.54 -2.20
N ASP A 564 19.66 -30.56 -2.09
CA ASP A 564 20.73 -30.57 -1.09
C ASP A 564 21.82 -29.55 -1.40
N GLN A 565 22.23 -29.35 -2.66
CA GLN A 565 23.16 -28.28 -3.04
C GLN A 565 22.61 -26.88 -2.80
N TRP A 566 21.31 -26.66 -3.00
CA TRP A 566 20.68 -25.36 -2.75
C TRP A 566 20.56 -25.08 -1.24
N ILE A 567 20.33 -26.12 -0.43
CA ILE A 567 20.25 -26.03 1.03
C ILE A 567 21.63 -25.84 1.66
N GLU A 568 22.68 -26.55 1.18
CA GLU A 568 24.06 -26.40 1.68
C GLU A 568 24.63 -24.99 1.38
N ASN A 569 24.32 -24.41 0.24
CA ASN A 569 24.75 -23.05 -0.08
C ASN A 569 24.07 -21.98 0.77
N ARG A 570 23.01 -22.30 1.50
CA ARG A 570 22.29 -21.40 2.40
C ARG A 570 22.92 -21.31 3.79
N HIS A 571 23.66 -22.31 4.21
CA HIS A 571 24.36 -22.32 5.51
C HIS A 571 25.79 -21.80 5.44
N LYS A 572 26.29 -21.49 4.23
CA LYS A 572 27.63 -20.94 3.99
C LYS A 572 27.65 -19.44 3.63
N ARG A 573 26.53 -18.74 3.75
CA ARG A 573 26.46 -17.27 3.57
C ARG A 573 25.87 -16.58 4.77
#